data_34ce608bb8789ecc1c80ee0b7b8fd124
#
_entry.id   34ce608bb8789ecc1c80ee0b7b8fd124
#
_cell.length_a   1.000
_cell.length_b   1.000
_cell.length_c   1.000
_cell.angle_alpha   90.00
_cell.angle_beta   90.00
_cell.angle_gamma   90.00
#
_symmetry.space_group_name_H-M   'P 1'
#
loop_
_entity.id
_entity.type
_entity.pdbx_description
1 polymer ?
#
loop_
_entity_poly.entity_id
_entity_poly.type
_entity_poly.pdbx_seq_one_letter_code
_entity_poly.pdbx_strand_id
1 'polypeptide(L)'
;MAPPFPTPPTLCNLRPMADAKSDPLPEPDRLEGAPHPRATQALFGHAAQEADFLAAFTTGRLHHAWMITGPKGTGKATLAWRLARFLLATPEDDGGMFAAPPPDTLDIPPTHPVARRLLQLAEPRNFLLRRGSNDKETALSQVISVDEVRRMKSFFALSAADGGRRTAIIDSLDEMNTASANALLKLLEEPPANVTLFLVAHQPARLLPTIRSRCRELRLSPLGPQDLADALTQAGGEVAPEDRAALAELSAGSVGEAFRMTNLDGLKLYTALVRLFSTLPRMDRPQALALAELAAGKGQAETFDLLVTLIDLLLARLARHGATSHPVPEAAPHEAALLSRLSPHPAAARAWADLAQSLSARARRGKAVNLDPAALLMDMLLKVDETAGSLAQR
;
A
#
# COMPACT_ATOMS: atom_id res chain seq x y z
N MET A 1 78.19 -12.27 34.57
CA MET A 1 76.81 -12.87 34.75
C MET A 1 75.84 -11.71 34.78
N ALA A 2 75.14 -11.44 33.74
CA ALA A 2 74.08 -10.42 33.64
C ALA A 2 72.72 -11.08 33.95
N PRO A 3 71.78 -10.42 34.63
CA PRO A 3 70.46 -10.99 34.94
C PRO A 3 69.54 -11.05 33.68
N PRO A 4 68.62 -12.03 33.63
CA PRO A 4 67.73 -12.21 32.50
C PRO A 4 66.63 -11.13 32.42
N PHE A 5 66.31 -10.74 31.19
CA PHE A 5 65.22 -9.80 30.87
C PHE A 5 63.83 -10.34 31.27
N PRO A 6 62.92 -9.48 31.74
CA PRO A 6 61.55 -9.91 32.04
C PRO A 6 60.72 -10.13 30.76
N THR A 7 59.96 -11.20 30.78
CA THR A 7 58.99 -11.60 29.77
C THR A 7 57.89 -10.54 29.61
N PRO A 8 57.42 -10.18 28.39
CA PRO A 8 56.31 -9.29 28.18
C PRO A 8 55.00 -9.89 28.63
N PRO A 9 54.02 -9.08 29.11
CA PRO A 9 52.71 -9.58 29.54
C PRO A 9 51.88 -10.07 28.36
N THR A 10 51.25 -11.21 28.57
CA THR A 10 50.31 -11.87 27.70
C THR A 10 49.16 -10.90 27.28
N LEU A 11 49.04 -10.65 25.99
CA LEU A 11 47.93 -9.92 25.40
C LEU A 11 46.61 -10.59 25.76
N CYS A 12 45.85 -9.88 26.59
CA CYS A 12 44.47 -10.22 26.94
C CYS A 12 43.62 -10.31 25.68
N ASN A 13 42.90 -11.41 25.52
CA ASN A 13 41.93 -11.67 24.48
C ASN A 13 40.87 -10.56 24.40
N LEU A 14 41.07 -9.60 23.51
CA LEU A 14 40.02 -8.73 23.02
C LEU A 14 39.16 -9.59 22.07
N ARG A 15 38.02 -10.09 22.58
CA ARG A 15 36.93 -10.57 21.73
C ARG A 15 36.60 -9.41 20.80
N PRO A 16 36.52 -9.66 19.44
CA PRO A 16 35.95 -8.65 18.55
C PRO A 16 34.50 -8.46 18.99
N MET A 17 34.13 -7.22 19.36
CA MET A 17 32.75 -6.81 19.41
C MET A 17 32.19 -7.07 18.00
N ALA A 18 31.32 -8.04 17.89
CA ALA A 18 30.51 -8.23 16.70
C ALA A 18 29.69 -6.92 16.56
N ASP A 19 30.02 -6.12 15.55
CA ASP A 19 29.16 -5.05 15.10
C ASP A 19 27.82 -5.71 14.80
N ALA A 20 26.84 -5.50 15.65
CA ALA A 20 25.45 -5.79 15.37
C ALA A 20 25.08 -4.88 14.21
N LYS A 21 25.27 -5.38 12.97
CA LYS A 21 24.68 -4.77 11.79
C LYS A 21 23.17 -4.80 12.06
N SER A 22 22.62 -3.67 12.43
CA SER A 22 21.18 -3.48 12.45
C SER A 22 20.68 -3.84 11.07
N ASP A 23 19.70 -4.71 10.97
CA ASP A 23 19.06 -5.03 9.70
C ASP A 23 18.64 -3.71 9.04
N PRO A 24 18.84 -3.57 7.71
CA PRO A 24 18.47 -2.35 7.01
C PRO A 24 16.98 -2.08 7.22
N LEU A 25 16.63 -0.83 7.50
CA LEU A 25 15.22 -0.42 7.66
C LEU A 25 14.41 -0.83 6.42
N PRO A 26 13.19 -1.33 6.61
CA PRO A 26 12.32 -1.70 5.49
C PRO A 26 12.04 -0.50 4.58
N GLU A 27 11.89 -0.74 3.29
CA GLU A 27 11.51 0.32 2.35
C GLU A 27 10.05 0.75 2.64
N PRO A 28 9.76 2.06 2.85
CA PRO A 28 8.44 2.53 3.30
C PRO A 28 7.34 2.35 2.25
N ASP A 29 7.72 2.21 0.98
CA ASP A 29 6.88 2.06 -0.20
C ASP A 29 6.82 0.61 -0.71
N ARG A 30 7.29 -0.37 0.10
CA ARG A 30 7.25 -1.79 -0.20
C ARG A 30 6.30 -2.54 0.75
N LEU A 31 5.49 -3.43 0.19
CA LEU A 31 4.74 -4.41 0.96
C LEU A 31 5.66 -5.58 1.33
N GLU A 32 5.63 -6.00 2.58
CA GLU A 32 6.41 -7.14 3.06
C GLU A 32 6.05 -8.42 2.29
N GLY A 33 7.07 -9.18 1.89
CA GLY A 33 6.91 -10.39 1.09
C GLY A 33 6.61 -10.18 -0.40
N ALA A 34 6.26 -8.96 -0.84
CA ALA A 34 6.01 -8.65 -2.23
C ALA A 34 7.21 -7.96 -2.93
N PRO A 35 7.34 -8.08 -4.27
CA PRO A 35 8.33 -7.31 -5.00
C PRO A 35 8.01 -5.81 -4.90
N HIS A 36 9.07 -4.99 -4.85
CA HIS A 36 8.87 -3.54 -4.85
C HIS A 36 8.23 -3.07 -6.17
N PRO A 37 7.36 -2.04 -6.18
CA PRO A 37 6.73 -1.51 -7.40
C PRO A 37 7.71 -1.21 -8.56
N ARG A 38 8.94 -0.79 -8.26
CA ARG A 38 9.99 -0.57 -9.29
C ARG A 38 10.41 -1.84 -10.04
N ALA A 39 10.25 -3.01 -9.42
CA ALA A 39 10.57 -4.31 -10.02
C ALA A 39 9.42 -4.88 -10.84
N THR A 40 8.21 -4.35 -10.68
CA THR A 40 7.00 -4.81 -11.35
C THR A 40 7.01 -4.37 -12.81
N GLN A 41 6.80 -5.32 -13.73
CA GLN A 41 6.91 -5.09 -15.18
C GLN A 41 5.58 -4.62 -15.79
N ALA A 42 4.49 -5.31 -15.52
CA ALA A 42 3.17 -5.01 -16.08
C ALA A 42 2.26 -4.34 -15.05
N LEU A 43 1.35 -3.53 -15.54
CA LEU A 43 0.24 -2.96 -14.76
C LEU A 43 -1.06 -3.53 -15.31
N PHE A 44 -1.91 -4.05 -14.44
CA PHE A 44 -3.20 -4.68 -14.80
C PHE A 44 -4.37 -3.74 -14.52
N GLY A 45 -5.42 -3.81 -15.34
CA GLY A 45 -6.69 -3.11 -15.12
C GLY A 45 -6.67 -1.59 -15.40
N HIS A 46 -5.56 -1.03 -15.91
CA HIS A 46 -5.40 0.42 -16.07
C HIS A 46 -4.92 0.84 -17.47
N ALA A 47 -5.24 0.07 -18.50
CA ALA A 47 -4.82 0.36 -19.87
C ALA A 47 -5.28 1.74 -20.37
N ALA A 48 -6.43 2.23 -19.93
CA ALA A 48 -6.93 3.56 -20.29
C ALA A 48 -6.02 4.68 -19.76
N GLN A 49 -5.51 4.56 -18.55
CA GLN A 49 -4.59 5.52 -17.94
C GLN A 49 -3.21 5.52 -18.60
N GLU A 50 -2.74 4.34 -19.00
CA GLU A 50 -1.52 4.20 -19.78
C GLU A 50 -1.67 4.84 -21.16
N ALA A 51 -2.80 4.60 -21.83
CA ALA A 51 -3.11 5.20 -23.14
C ALA A 51 -3.23 6.74 -23.04
N ASP A 52 -3.85 7.27 -21.99
CA ASP A 52 -3.99 8.72 -21.77
C ASP A 52 -2.61 9.41 -21.59
N PHE A 53 -1.71 8.77 -20.85
CA PHE A 53 -0.34 9.26 -20.71
C PHE A 53 0.43 9.20 -22.04
N LEU A 54 0.35 8.07 -22.74
CA LEU A 54 1.03 7.85 -24.01
C LEU A 54 0.55 8.85 -25.08
N ALA A 55 -0.75 9.11 -25.15
CA ALA A 55 -1.32 10.12 -26.03
C ALA A 55 -0.80 11.54 -25.73
N ALA A 56 -0.65 11.89 -24.45
CA ALA A 56 -0.08 13.18 -24.05
C ALA A 56 1.41 13.28 -24.44
N PHE A 57 2.14 12.18 -24.33
CA PHE A 57 3.55 12.11 -24.74
C PHE A 57 3.72 12.25 -26.25
N THR A 58 2.99 11.46 -27.04
CA THR A 58 3.11 11.44 -28.52
C THR A 58 2.63 12.72 -29.18
N THR A 59 1.70 13.44 -28.56
CA THR A 59 1.22 14.75 -29.05
C THR A 59 2.07 15.93 -28.60
N GLY A 60 3.18 15.70 -27.87
CA GLY A 60 4.02 16.76 -27.33
C GLY A 60 3.37 17.61 -26.23
N ARG A 61 2.26 17.15 -25.65
CA ARG A 61 1.51 17.85 -24.59
C ARG A 61 1.71 17.22 -23.22
N LEU A 62 2.91 16.73 -22.97
CA LEU A 62 3.25 16.11 -21.70
C LEU A 62 3.22 17.15 -20.57
N HIS A 63 2.35 16.94 -19.59
CA HIS A 63 2.28 17.80 -18.43
C HIS A 63 3.48 17.56 -17.50
N HIS A 64 3.97 18.63 -16.83
CA HIS A 64 5.11 18.54 -15.92
C HIS A 64 4.81 17.78 -14.61
N ALA A 65 3.54 17.63 -14.22
CA ALA A 65 3.12 16.95 -12.99
C ALA A 65 1.90 16.07 -13.22
N TRP A 66 2.04 14.78 -12.90
CA TRP A 66 0.99 13.77 -12.99
C TRP A 66 0.67 13.25 -11.59
N MET A 67 -0.57 13.46 -11.16
CA MET A 67 -1.06 12.95 -9.89
C MET A 67 -1.80 11.64 -10.10
N ILE A 68 -1.26 10.55 -9.57
CA ILE A 68 -1.82 9.21 -9.68
C ILE A 68 -2.64 8.93 -8.43
N THR A 69 -3.96 8.90 -8.58
CA THR A 69 -4.92 8.79 -7.47
C THR A 69 -5.64 7.46 -7.46
N GLY A 70 -6.22 7.08 -6.34
CA GLY A 70 -7.00 5.85 -6.17
C GLY A 70 -6.77 5.17 -4.83
N PRO A 71 -7.53 4.11 -4.49
CA PRO A 71 -7.36 3.36 -3.26
C PRO A 71 -5.94 2.81 -3.07
N LYS A 72 -5.55 2.53 -1.84
CA LYS A 72 -4.24 1.92 -1.56
C LYS A 72 -4.15 0.52 -2.19
N GLY A 73 -2.98 0.17 -2.73
CA GLY A 73 -2.74 -1.16 -3.31
C GLY A 73 -3.28 -1.40 -4.73
N THR A 74 -3.78 -0.38 -5.44
CA THR A 74 -4.31 -0.50 -6.81
C THR A 74 -3.25 -0.31 -7.92
N GLY A 75 -1.95 -0.31 -7.59
CA GLY A 75 -0.88 -0.20 -8.60
C GLY A 75 -0.39 1.22 -8.89
N LYS A 76 -0.75 2.24 -8.08
CA LYS A 76 -0.33 3.64 -8.31
C LYS A 76 1.19 3.83 -8.39
N ALA A 77 1.92 3.28 -7.43
CA ALA A 77 3.39 3.33 -7.43
C ALA A 77 3.96 2.56 -8.63
N THR A 78 3.39 1.40 -8.98
CA THR A 78 3.78 0.64 -10.17
C THR A 78 3.63 1.48 -11.44
N LEU A 79 2.50 2.20 -11.59
CA LEU A 79 2.31 3.11 -12.73
C LEU A 79 3.35 4.24 -12.71
N ALA A 80 3.60 4.88 -11.57
CA ALA A 80 4.60 5.94 -11.46
C ALA A 80 6.00 5.47 -11.93
N TRP A 81 6.45 4.30 -11.48
CA TRP A 81 7.71 3.69 -11.89
C TRP A 81 7.74 3.31 -13.38
N ARG A 82 6.61 2.82 -13.90
CA ARG A 82 6.48 2.48 -15.32
C ARG A 82 6.58 3.71 -16.21
N LEU A 83 5.87 4.80 -15.85
CA LEU A 83 5.92 6.07 -16.57
C LEU A 83 7.31 6.72 -16.51
N ALA A 84 7.95 6.71 -15.33
CA ALA A 84 9.32 7.22 -15.17
C ALA A 84 10.33 6.42 -16.03
N ARG A 85 10.20 5.09 -16.02
CA ARG A 85 11.02 4.19 -16.84
C ARG A 85 10.88 4.50 -18.32
N PHE A 86 9.65 4.65 -18.79
CA PHE A 86 9.35 4.98 -20.18
C PHE A 86 9.96 6.32 -20.57
N LEU A 87 9.72 7.40 -19.82
CA LEU A 87 10.26 8.73 -20.15
C LEU A 87 11.78 8.78 -20.20
N LEU A 88 12.45 8.09 -19.28
CA LEU A 88 13.91 8.09 -19.19
C LEU A 88 14.58 7.17 -20.20
N ALA A 89 13.86 6.15 -20.70
CA ALA A 89 14.36 5.22 -21.69
C ALA A 89 14.08 5.68 -23.13
N THR A 90 13.03 6.48 -23.34
CA THR A 90 12.64 6.96 -24.67
C THR A 90 13.46 8.20 -25.02
N PRO A 91 14.22 8.18 -26.13
CA PRO A 91 14.98 9.34 -26.60
C PRO A 91 14.08 10.57 -26.81
N GLU A 92 14.67 11.75 -26.72
CA GLU A 92 14.00 12.96 -27.18
C GLU A 92 13.98 12.93 -28.72
N ASP A 93 12.82 13.27 -29.29
CA ASP A 93 12.71 13.42 -30.73
C ASP A 93 13.41 14.73 -31.14
N ASP A 94 14.49 14.63 -31.87
CA ASP A 94 15.22 15.76 -32.38
C ASP A 94 14.65 16.30 -33.74
N GLY A 95 13.50 15.74 -34.18
CA GLY A 95 12.83 16.14 -35.43
C GLY A 95 13.62 15.85 -36.68
N GLY A 96 14.64 14.99 -36.60
CA GLY A 96 15.51 14.65 -37.73
C GLY A 96 14.83 13.73 -38.75
N MET A 97 15.42 13.66 -39.97
CA MET A 97 14.89 12.85 -41.07
C MET A 97 14.86 11.32 -40.74
N PHE A 98 15.50 10.89 -39.66
CA PHE A 98 15.57 9.52 -39.17
C PHE A 98 14.91 9.35 -37.79
N ALA A 99 13.94 10.25 -37.43
CA ALA A 99 13.22 10.14 -36.18
C ALA A 99 12.52 8.76 -36.06
N ALA A 100 12.66 8.12 -34.92
CA ALA A 100 11.99 6.87 -34.68
C ALA A 100 10.46 7.08 -34.70
N PRO A 101 9.67 6.09 -35.13
CA PRO A 101 8.21 6.21 -35.03
C PRO A 101 7.78 6.46 -33.59
N PRO A 102 6.69 7.23 -33.37
CA PRO A 102 6.19 7.45 -32.02
C PRO A 102 5.91 6.11 -31.34
N PRO A 103 6.22 5.98 -30.04
CA PRO A 103 5.97 4.74 -29.31
C PRO A 103 4.46 4.46 -29.21
N ASP A 104 4.09 3.21 -29.35
CA ASP A 104 2.72 2.69 -29.24
C ASP A 104 2.44 2.00 -27.90
N THR A 105 3.48 1.79 -27.08
CA THR A 105 3.41 1.17 -25.76
C THR A 105 4.35 1.86 -24.76
N LEU A 106 4.04 1.70 -23.47
CA LEU A 106 4.91 2.13 -22.36
C LEU A 106 5.93 1.06 -21.96
N ASP A 107 5.98 -0.06 -22.67
CA ASP A 107 6.83 -1.19 -22.32
C ASP A 107 8.31 -0.89 -22.58
N ILE A 108 9.10 -1.04 -21.55
CA ILE A 108 10.56 -0.98 -21.62
C ILE A 108 11.10 -2.33 -21.13
N PRO A 109 11.89 -3.02 -21.96
CA PRO A 109 12.45 -4.30 -21.57
C PRO A 109 13.26 -4.21 -20.26
N PRO A 110 13.22 -5.22 -19.38
CA PRO A 110 13.98 -5.21 -18.13
C PRO A 110 15.50 -5.22 -18.36
N THR A 111 15.93 -5.63 -19.55
CA THR A 111 17.33 -5.60 -19.97
C THR A 111 17.83 -4.21 -20.34
N HIS A 112 16.93 -3.24 -20.56
CA HIS A 112 17.29 -1.86 -20.92
C HIS A 112 18.15 -1.22 -19.82
N PRO A 113 19.23 -0.48 -20.15
CA PRO A 113 20.14 0.10 -19.16
C PRO A 113 19.42 0.99 -18.12
N VAL A 114 18.47 1.83 -18.56
CA VAL A 114 17.67 2.69 -17.66
C VAL A 114 16.83 1.84 -16.71
N ALA A 115 16.17 0.76 -17.20
CA ALA A 115 15.36 -0.12 -16.35
C ALA A 115 16.21 -0.78 -15.25
N ARG A 116 17.43 -1.22 -15.59
CA ARG A 116 18.38 -1.80 -14.61
C ARG A 116 18.82 -0.78 -13.56
N ARG A 117 19.16 0.46 -14.00
CA ARG A 117 19.56 1.52 -13.06
C ARG A 117 18.41 1.94 -12.12
N LEU A 118 17.18 2.05 -12.65
CA LEU A 118 16.00 2.35 -11.84
C LEU A 118 15.73 1.26 -10.80
N LEU A 119 15.87 -0.02 -11.18
CA LEU A 119 15.71 -1.15 -10.26
C LEU A 119 16.69 -1.05 -9.08
N GLN A 120 17.91 -0.60 -9.33
CA GLN A 120 18.98 -0.43 -8.32
C GLN A 120 18.96 0.95 -7.63
N LEU A 121 17.98 1.83 -7.93
CA LEU A 121 17.95 3.23 -7.49
C LEU A 121 19.22 4.03 -7.86
N ALA A 122 19.85 3.66 -8.96
CA ALA A 122 21.11 4.24 -9.45
C ALA A 122 20.93 5.07 -10.74
N GLU A 123 19.70 5.38 -11.15
CA GLU A 123 19.45 6.25 -12.31
C GLU A 123 19.62 7.72 -11.92
N PRO A 124 20.64 8.42 -12.44
CA PRO A 124 20.98 9.78 -12.03
C PRO A 124 19.95 10.84 -12.46
N ARG A 125 19.02 10.49 -13.33
CA ARG A 125 17.96 11.38 -13.82
C ARG A 125 16.62 11.17 -13.10
N ASN A 126 16.54 10.23 -12.12
CA ASN A 126 15.34 9.98 -11.33
C ASN A 126 15.56 10.30 -9.85
N PHE A 127 14.66 11.05 -9.24
CA PHE A 127 14.63 11.28 -7.80
C PHE A 127 13.45 10.55 -7.18
N LEU A 128 13.69 9.77 -6.11
CA LEU A 128 12.65 9.14 -5.33
C LEU A 128 12.47 9.91 -4.02
N LEU A 129 11.30 10.53 -3.87
CA LEU A 129 10.89 11.21 -2.65
C LEU A 129 9.90 10.33 -1.88
N ARG A 130 10.33 9.84 -0.74
CA ARG A 130 9.54 9.00 0.16
C ARG A 130 9.92 9.30 1.61
N ARG A 131 9.26 8.70 2.58
CA ARG A 131 9.65 8.83 3.99
C ARG A 131 11.09 8.37 4.19
N GLY A 132 11.88 9.20 4.83
CA GLY A 132 13.23 8.85 5.25
C GLY A 132 13.26 8.12 6.59
N SER A 133 14.47 7.83 7.09
CA SER A 133 14.67 7.41 8.47
C SER A 133 14.46 8.57 9.45
N ASN A 134 14.22 8.24 10.71
CA ASN A 134 14.30 9.22 11.81
C ASN A 134 15.76 9.66 12.02
N ASP A 135 15.96 10.73 12.81
CA ASP A 135 17.30 11.30 13.08
C ASP A 135 18.30 10.29 13.69
N LYS A 136 17.81 9.19 14.26
CA LYS A 136 18.63 8.12 14.86
C LYS A 136 18.82 6.92 13.94
N GLU A 137 18.25 6.94 12.74
CA GLU A 137 18.26 5.83 11.77
C GLU A 137 17.73 4.49 12.32
N THR A 138 16.92 4.54 13.39
CA THR A 138 16.37 3.35 14.06
C THR A 138 14.96 2.98 13.60
N ALA A 139 14.26 3.91 12.97
CA ALA A 139 12.90 3.70 12.46
C ALA A 139 12.61 4.64 11.29
N LEU A 140 11.60 4.30 10.51
CA LEU A 140 11.08 5.18 9.46
C LEU A 140 10.39 6.41 10.08
N SER A 141 10.58 7.57 9.47
CA SER A 141 9.80 8.77 9.78
C SER A 141 8.32 8.53 9.47
N GLN A 142 7.42 9.17 10.21
CA GLN A 142 6.00 9.10 9.93
C GLN A 142 5.56 10.03 8.78
N VAL A 143 6.40 10.99 8.41
CA VAL A 143 6.10 11.99 7.38
C VAL A 143 7.29 12.21 6.45
N ILE A 144 7.00 12.65 5.24
CA ILE A 144 8.00 13.21 4.31
C ILE A 144 8.34 14.62 4.81
N SER A 145 9.60 14.84 5.18
CA SER A 145 10.07 16.11 5.75
C SER A 145 10.26 17.19 4.68
N VAL A 146 10.29 18.44 5.10
CA VAL A 146 10.61 19.57 4.22
C VAL A 146 12.03 19.49 3.64
N ASP A 147 12.95 18.86 4.38
CA ASP A 147 14.34 18.73 3.95
C ASP A 147 14.50 17.69 2.83
N GLU A 148 13.67 16.64 2.82
CA GLU A 148 13.58 15.74 1.68
C GLU A 148 13.11 16.48 0.41
N VAL A 149 12.11 17.34 0.52
CA VAL A 149 11.64 18.17 -0.60
C VAL A 149 12.74 19.16 -1.05
N ARG A 150 13.51 19.73 -0.12
CA ARG A 150 14.65 20.60 -0.45
C ARG A 150 15.74 19.84 -1.20
N ARG A 151 16.05 18.60 -0.80
CA ARG A 151 17.01 17.73 -1.52
C ARG A 151 16.55 17.49 -2.95
N MET A 152 15.27 17.22 -3.18
CA MET A 152 14.70 17.08 -4.52
C MET A 152 14.84 18.36 -5.35
N LYS A 153 14.62 19.54 -4.75
CA LYS A 153 14.85 20.84 -5.43
C LYS A 153 16.31 21.04 -5.80
N SER A 154 17.24 20.74 -4.90
CA SER A 154 18.69 20.83 -5.18
C SER A 154 19.11 19.86 -6.28
N PHE A 155 18.53 18.66 -6.33
CA PHE A 155 18.74 17.70 -7.40
C PHE A 155 18.37 18.28 -8.78
N PHE A 156 17.25 18.99 -8.89
CA PHE A 156 16.83 19.62 -10.13
C PHE A 156 17.58 20.93 -10.44
N ALA A 157 18.14 21.61 -9.46
CA ALA A 157 18.96 22.80 -9.66
C ALA A 157 20.32 22.49 -10.27
N LEU A 158 20.86 21.29 -10.01
CA LEU A 158 22.05 20.81 -10.69
C LEU A 158 21.67 20.49 -12.14
N SER A 159 22.32 21.13 -13.11
CA SER A 159 22.09 20.85 -14.53
C SER A 159 22.30 19.36 -14.81
N ALA A 160 21.41 18.75 -15.58
CA ALA A 160 21.71 17.47 -16.17
C ALA A 160 22.91 17.69 -17.12
N ALA A 161 24.00 16.97 -16.90
CA ALA A 161 25.20 17.06 -17.75
C ALA A 161 24.86 16.78 -19.23
N ASP A 162 23.78 16.01 -19.46
CA ASP A 162 23.35 15.52 -20.77
C ASP A 162 22.09 16.22 -21.31
N GLY A 163 21.53 17.22 -20.62
CA GLY A 163 20.35 17.99 -21.06
C GLY A 163 19.02 17.22 -21.17
N GLY A 164 19.00 15.91 -20.89
CA GLY A 164 17.85 15.03 -21.13
C GLY A 164 16.73 15.14 -20.09
N ARG A 165 15.64 14.38 -20.29
CA ARG A 165 14.50 14.30 -19.40
C ARG A 165 14.89 13.81 -18.02
N ARG A 166 14.28 14.40 -16.99
CA ARG A 166 14.43 14.03 -15.58
C ARG A 166 13.07 13.77 -14.96
N THR A 167 13.02 12.87 -13.99
CA THR A 167 11.78 12.51 -13.32
C THR A 167 11.93 12.57 -11.80
N ALA A 168 10.82 12.78 -11.09
CA ALA A 168 10.72 12.47 -9.69
C ALA A 168 9.47 11.66 -9.41
N ILE A 169 9.59 10.68 -8.52
CA ILE A 169 8.48 9.91 -7.98
C ILE A 169 8.31 10.34 -6.52
N ILE A 170 7.10 10.75 -6.14
CA ILE A 170 6.74 11.15 -4.78
C ILE A 170 5.72 10.13 -4.24
N ASP A 171 6.15 9.30 -3.30
CA ASP A 171 5.35 8.21 -2.73
C ASP A 171 5.34 8.24 -1.19
N SER A 172 4.27 8.77 -0.58
CA SER A 172 3.07 9.35 -1.16
C SER A 172 2.85 10.79 -0.66
N LEU A 173 2.05 11.58 -1.41
CA LEU A 173 1.66 12.95 -1.02
C LEU A 173 0.93 12.98 0.33
N ASP A 174 0.15 11.93 0.63
CA ASP A 174 -0.62 11.82 1.87
C ASP A 174 0.27 11.80 3.14
N GLU A 175 1.55 11.51 2.96
CA GLU A 175 2.56 11.46 4.04
C GLU A 175 3.32 12.78 4.19
N MET A 176 2.99 13.81 3.43
CA MET A 176 3.56 15.14 3.58
C MET A 176 2.87 15.91 4.70
N ASN A 177 3.68 16.62 5.50
CA ASN A 177 3.15 17.65 6.39
C ASN A 177 2.93 18.97 5.61
N THR A 178 2.28 19.96 6.25
CA THR A 178 1.96 21.25 5.61
C THR A 178 3.22 21.97 5.10
N ALA A 179 4.34 21.87 5.79
CA ALA A 179 5.57 22.55 5.39
C ALA A 179 6.19 21.92 4.14
N SER A 180 6.23 20.58 4.05
CA SER A 180 6.72 19.87 2.87
C SER A 180 5.78 20.04 1.67
N ALA A 181 4.45 20.01 1.89
CA ALA A 181 3.46 20.28 0.85
C ALA A 181 3.62 21.70 0.26
N ASN A 182 3.79 22.72 1.10
CA ASN A 182 4.04 24.11 0.64
C ASN A 182 5.39 24.24 -0.08
N ALA A 183 6.41 23.52 0.33
CA ALA A 183 7.69 23.50 -0.38
C ALA A 183 7.58 22.87 -1.78
N LEU A 184 6.73 21.86 -1.95
CA LEU A 184 6.45 21.22 -3.24
C LEU A 184 5.71 22.18 -4.20
N LEU A 185 4.79 23.03 -3.69
CA LEU A 185 4.03 23.97 -4.52
C LEU A 185 4.93 24.85 -5.40
N LYS A 186 6.07 25.32 -4.88
CA LYS A 186 7.01 26.13 -5.68
C LYS A 186 7.56 25.39 -6.90
N LEU A 187 7.74 24.08 -6.79
CA LEU A 187 8.21 23.24 -7.90
C LEU A 187 7.11 22.97 -8.93
N LEU A 188 5.85 22.93 -8.47
CA LEU A 188 4.68 22.77 -9.33
C LEU A 188 4.32 24.07 -10.05
N GLU A 189 4.61 25.24 -9.47
CA GLU A 189 4.38 26.56 -10.06
C GLU A 189 5.46 26.94 -11.08
N GLU A 190 6.71 26.65 -10.77
CA GLU A 190 7.87 26.94 -11.60
C GLU A 190 8.65 25.66 -11.87
N PRO A 191 8.12 24.74 -12.70
CA PRO A 191 8.76 23.47 -12.97
C PRO A 191 10.07 23.68 -13.74
N PRO A 192 11.17 23.01 -13.36
CA PRO A 192 12.40 23.02 -14.13
C PRO A 192 12.19 22.42 -15.53
N ALA A 193 12.94 22.88 -16.51
CA ALA A 193 12.87 22.36 -17.87
C ALA A 193 13.14 20.84 -17.93
N ASN A 194 12.41 20.14 -18.77
CA ASN A 194 12.53 18.69 -19.01
C ASN A 194 12.34 17.83 -17.74
N VAL A 195 11.60 18.33 -16.73
CA VAL A 195 11.26 17.60 -15.50
C VAL A 195 9.80 17.15 -15.54
N THR A 196 9.57 15.87 -15.22
CA THR A 196 8.21 15.34 -15.01
C THR A 196 8.11 14.75 -13.60
N LEU A 197 7.09 15.17 -12.85
CA LEU A 197 6.81 14.75 -11.49
C LEU A 197 5.65 13.74 -11.49
N PHE A 198 5.84 12.59 -10.84
CA PHE A 198 4.81 11.58 -10.61
C PHE A 198 4.45 11.56 -9.12
N LEU A 199 3.22 11.95 -8.80
CA LEU A 199 2.76 12.15 -7.43
C LEU A 199 1.73 11.08 -7.09
N VAL A 200 2.07 10.16 -6.20
CA VAL A 200 1.16 9.12 -5.70
C VAL A 200 0.29 9.69 -4.59
N ALA A 201 -1.03 9.52 -4.68
CA ALA A 201 -1.98 9.97 -3.66
C ALA A 201 -3.05 8.91 -3.38
N HIS A 202 -3.27 8.60 -2.10
CA HIS A 202 -4.28 7.65 -1.66
C HIS A 202 -5.61 8.32 -1.31
N GLN A 203 -5.54 9.56 -0.80
CA GLN A 203 -6.69 10.33 -0.34
C GLN A 203 -6.66 11.74 -0.95
N PRO A 204 -6.93 11.90 -2.25
CA PRO A 204 -6.79 13.19 -2.95
C PRO A 204 -7.66 14.30 -2.36
N ALA A 205 -8.77 13.95 -1.69
CA ALA A 205 -9.64 14.93 -1.02
C ALA A 205 -8.95 15.63 0.18
N ARG A 206 -7.91 15.02 0.76
CA ARG A 206 -7.13 15.61 1.88
C ARG A 206 -5.99 16.50 1.42
N LEU A 207 -5.64 16.44 0.15
CA LEU A 207 -4.54 17.23 -0.41
C LEU A 207 -4.97 18.71 -0.59
N LEU A 208 -3.98 19.59 -0.53
CA LEU A 208 -4.19 21.01 -0.78
C LEU A 208 -4.79 21.20 -2.19
N PRO A 209 -5.88 21.96 -2.33
CA PRO A 209 -6.47 22.25 -3.64
C PRO A 209 -5.48 22.88 -4.62
N THR A 210 -4.52 23.64 -4.11
CA THR A 210 -3.43 24.27 -4.86
C THR A 210 -2.47 23.27 -5.50
N ILE A 211 -2.22 22.12 -4.89
CA ILE A 211 -1.45 21.01 -5.51
C ILE A 211 -2.30 20.36 -6.61
N ARG A 212 -3.56 20.04 -6.30
CA ARG A 212 -4.45 19.35 -7.23
C ARG A 212 -4.68 20.13 -8.53
N SER A 213 -4.84 21.46 -8.43
CA SER A 213 -5.09 22.33 -9.61
C SER A 213 -3.89 22.45 -10.55
N ARG A 214 -2.68 22.03 -10.12
CA ARG A 214 -1.43 22.11 -10.90
C ARG A 214 -0.95 20.76 -11.42
N CYS A 215 -1.74 19.71 -11.23
CA CYS A 215 -1.43 18.37 -11.68
C CYS A 215 -2.48 17.85 -12.65
N ARG A 216 -2.06 17.09 -13.66
CA ARG A 216 -2.96 16.25 -14.43
C ARG A 216 -3.22 14.96 -13.67
N GLU A 217 -4.48 14.60 -13.50
CA GLU A 217 -4.84 13.41 -12.71
C GLU A 217 -4.94 12.16 -13.59
N LEU A 218 -4.35 11.04 -13.10
CA LEU A 218 -4.61 9.68 -13.56
C LEU A 218 -5.27 8.92 -12.41
N ARG A 219 -6.55 8.62 -12.55
CA ARG A 219 -7.31 7.95 -11.50
C ARG A 219 -7.36 6.45 -11.72
N LEU A 220 -6.84 5.68 -10.78
CA LEU A 220 -6.88 4.23 -10.76
C LEU A 220 -8.09 3.74 -9.96
N SER A 221 -8.77 2.73 -10.50
CA SER A 221 -9.91 2.07 -9.86
C SER A 221 -9.47 0.79 -9.14
N PRO A 222 -10.28 0.25 -8.22
CA PRO A 222 -10.11 -1.12 -7.73
C PRO A 222 -10.04 -2.12 -8.88
N LEU A 223 -9.19 -3.14 -8.75
CA LEU A 223 -9.04 -4.18 -9.77
C LEU A 223 -10.21 -5.17 -9.75
N GLY A 224 -10.62 -5.60 -10.94
CA GLY A 224 -11.54 -6.73 -11.09
C GLY A 224 -10.87 -8.07 -10.73
N PRO A 225 -11.66 -9.16 -10.55
CA PRO A 225 -11.13 -10.45 -10.09
C PRO A 225 -10.01 -11.02 -10.95
N GLN A 226 -10.09 -10.88 -12.28
CA GLN A 226 -9.06 -11.39 -13.19
C GLN A 226 -7.79 -10.55 -13.12
N ASP A 227 -7.89 -9.23 -13.27
CA ASP A 227 -6.72 -8.33 -13.19
C ASP A 227 -6.00 -8.43 -11.84
N LEU A 228 -6.78 -8.61 -10.75
CA LEU A 228 -6.23 -8.84 -9.42
C LEU A 228 -5.45 -10.14 -9.34
N ALA A 229 -5.99 -11.24 -9.89
CA ALA A 229 -5.32 -12.54 -9.90
C ALA A 229 -4.02 -12.50 -10.72
N ASP A 230 -4.03 -11.83 -11.88
CA ASP A 230 -2.88 -11.67 -12.74
C ASP A 230 -1.80 -10.80 -12.06
N ALA A 231 -2.20 -9.72 -11.39
CA ALA A 231 -1.29 -8.87 -10.61
C ALA A 231 -0.68 -9.62 -9.42
N LEU A 232 -1.45 -10.46 -8.73
CA LEU A 232 -0.95 -11.32 -7.65
C LEU A 232 0.05 -12.36 -8.18
N THR A 233 -0.25 -13.01 -9.28
CA THR A 233 0.66 -13.99 -9.91
C THR A 233 1.99 -13.32 -10.28
N GLN A 234 1.96 -12.11 -10.84
CA GLN A 234 3.17 -11.33 -11.10
C GLN A 234 3.95 -11.00 -9.82
N ALA A 235 3.25 -10.81 -8.70
CA ALA A 235 3.87 -10.55 -7.39
C ALA A 235 4.37 -11.82 -6.67
N GLY A 236 4.20 -13.00 -7.28
CA GLY A 236 4.61 -14.30 -6.72
C GLY A 236 3.56 -14.96 -5.84
N GLY A 237 2.31 -14.46 -5.84
CA GLY A 237 1.18 -15.09 -5.18
C GLY A 237 0.42 -16.03 -6.11
N GLU A 238 -0.29 -16.98 -5.54
CA GLU A 238 -1.19 -17.88 -6.28
C GLU A 238 -2.60 -17.78 -5.72
N VAL A 239 -3.60 -17.79 -6.61
CA VAL A 239 -5.02 -17.76 -6.25
C VAL A 239 -5.78 -18.78 -7.07
N ALA A 240 -6.47 -19.70 -6.39
CA ALA A 240 -7.32 -20.67 -7.03
C ALA A 240 -8.47 -19.96 -7.80
N PRO A 241 -8.86 -20.44 -8.98
CA PRO A 241 -9.91 -19.79 -9.78
C PRO A 241 -11.21 -19.54 -9.02
N GLU A 242 -11.61 -20.47 -8.15
CA GLU A 242 -12.79 -20.40 -7.28
C GLU A 242 -12.73 -19.30 -6.24
N ASP A 243 -11.52 -18.91 -5.79
CA ASP A 243 -11.30 -17.91 -4.74
C ASP A 243 -11.15 -16.48 -5.28
N ARG A 244 -10.98 -16.30 -6.59
CA ARG A 244 -10.71 -14.99 -7.22
C ARG A 244 -11.77 -13.94 -6.91
N ALA A 245 -13.04 -14.32 -7.03
CA ALA A 245 -14.16 -13.41 -6.79
C ALA A 245 -14.24 -13.00 -5.32
N ALA A 246 -14.11 -13.96 -4.41
CA ALA A 246 -14.11 -13.72 -2.96
C ALA A 246 -12.93 -12.83 -2.55
N LEU A 247 -11.74 -13.13 -3.06
CA LEU A 247 -10.54 -12.36 -2.76
C LEU A 247 -10.64 -10.91 -3.28
N ALA A 248 -11.16 -10.70 -4.48
CA ALA A 248 -11.38 -9.38 -5.05
C ALA A 248 -12.38 -8.56 -4.23
N GLU A 249 -13.46 -9.18 -3.79
CA GLU A 249 -14.46 -8.53 -2.96
C GLU A 249 -13.89 -8.16 -1.57
N LEU A 250 -13.20 -9.08 -0.90
CA LEU A 250 -12.65 -8.85 0.44
C LEU A 250 -11.47 -7.88 0.44
N SER A 251 -10.64 -7.90 -0.60
CA SER A 251 -9.52 -6.96 -0.75
C SER A 251 -9.94 -5.61 -1.34
N ALA A 252 -11.22 -5.45 -1.70
CA ALA A 252 -11.73 -4.28 -2.44
C ALA A 252 -10.87 -3.96 -3.69
N GLY A 253 -10.42 -4.97 -4.42
CA GLY A 253 -9.59 -4.84 -5.61
C GLY A 253 -8.18 -4.28 -5.36
N SER A 254 -7.70 -4.36 -4.13
CA SER A 254 -6.34 -3.98 -3.74
C SER A 254 -5.39 -5.17 -3.81
N VAL A 255 -4.37 -5.10 -4.66
CA VAL A 255 -3.32 -6.15 -4.76
C VAL A 255 -2.60 -6.31 -3.42
N GLY A 256 -2.31 -5.22 -2.72
CA GLY A 256 -1.64 -5.27 -1.42
C GLY A 256 -2.44 -6.00 -0.35
N GLU A 257 -3.74 -5.72 -0.25
CA GLU A 257 -4.62 -6.42 0.70
C GLU A 257 -4.86 -7.87 0.29
N ALA A 258 -5.01 -8.14 -1.01
CA ALA A 258 -5.13 -9.49 -1.52
C ALA A 258 -3.88 -10.33 -1.23
N PHE A 259 -2.69 -9.76 -1.43
CA PHE A 259 -1.42 -10.42 -1.09
C PHE A 259 -1.32 -10.74 0.40
N ARG A 260 -1.67 -9.79 1.27
CA ARG A 260 -1.72 -10.00 2.73
C ARG A 260 -2.72 -11.09 3.11
N MET A 261 -3.91 -11.10 2.50
CA MET A 261 -4.93 -12.13 2.72
C MET A 261 -4.45 -13.52 2.28
N THR A 262 -3.78 -13.63 1.14
CA THR A 262 -3.24 -14.89 0.65
C THR A 262 -2.16 -15.44 1.60
N ASN A 263 -1.25 -14.58 2.07
CA ASN A 263 -0.15 -15.00 2.96
C ASN A 263 -0.63 -15.42 4.36
N LEU A 264 -1.75 -14.88 4.82
CA LEU A 264 -2.28 -15.10 6.18
C LEU A 264 -3.55 -15.97 6.21
N ASP A 265 -3.83 -16.73 5.15
CA ASP A 265 -5.04 -17.56 5.03
C ASP A 265 -6.36 -16.76 5.23
N GLY A 266 -6.40 -15.51 4.79
CA GLY A 266 -7.51 -14.56 5.04
C GLY A 266 -8.89 -15.07 4.60
N LEU A 267 -8.99 -15.81 3.50
CA LEU A 267 -10.25 -16.41 3.05
C LEU A 267 -10.76 -17.49 4.03
N LYS A 268 -9.86 -18.30 4.60
CA LYS A 268 -10.22 -19.29 5.63
C LYS A 268 -10.65 -18.60 6.92
N LEU A 269 -9.93 -17.55 7.33
CA LEU A 269 -10.30 -16.75 8.51
C LEU A 269 -11.68 -16.08 8.33
N TYR A 270 -11.94 -15.52 7.13
CA TYR A 270 -13.23 -14.91 6.85
C TYR A 270 -14.37 -15.94 6.86
N THR A 271 -14.15 -17.11 6.27
CA THR A 271 -15.10 -18.23 6.31
C THR A 271 -15.38 -18.68 7.74
N ALA A 272 -14.35 -18.73 8.61
CA ALA A 272 -14.52 -19.04 10.02
C ALA A 272 -15.34 -17.97 10.76
N LEU A 273 -15.13 -16.67 10.44
CA LEU A 273 -15.95 -15.58 10.98
C LEU A 273 -17.41 -15.68 10.54
N VAL A 274 -17.69 -15.96 9.27
CA VAL A 274 -19.06 -16.14 8.77
C VAL A 274 -19.75 -17.31 9.46
N ARG A 275 -19.06 -18.43 9.69
CA ARG A 275 -19.57 -19.56 10.48
C ARG A 275 -19.88 -19.16 11.93
N LEU A 276 -18.95 -18.46 12.59
CA LEU A 276 -19.15 -17.99 13.95
C LEU A 276 -20.37 -17.05 14.05
N PHE A 277 -20.50 -16.09 13.13
CA PHE A 277 -21.62 -15.15 13.09
C PHE A 277 -22.96 -15.86 12.74
N SER A 278 -22.91 -17.02 12.11
CA SER A 278 -24.10 -17.82 11.86
C SER A 278 -24.75 -18.37 13.15
N THR A 279 -24.00 -18.44 14.26
CA THR A 279 -24.50 -18.87 15.56
C THR A 279 -25.18 -17.73 16.37
N LEU A 280 -25.10 -16.48 15.89
CA LEU A 280 -25.68 -15.31 16.55
C LEU A 280 -27.22 -15.31 16.52
N PRO A 281 -27.89 -14.75 17.51
CA PRO A 281 -27.39 -14.49 18.88
C PRO A 281 -27.18 -15.82 19.64
N ARG A 282 -26.34 -15.84 20.63
CA ARG A 282 -25.79 -16.99 21.34
C ARG A 282 -24.56 -17.57 20.63
N MET A 283 -23.57 -16.70 20.50
CA MET A 283 -22.29 -17.04 19.88
C MET A 283 -21.67 -18.32 20.46
N ASP A 284 -21.18 -19.19 19.61
CA ASP A 284 -20.39 -20.36 20.01
C ASP A 284 -19.07 -19.91 20.63
N ARG A 285 -18.98 -19.94 21.97
CA ARG A 285 -17.84 -19.44 22.74
C ARG A 285 -16.53 -20.20 22.49
N PRO A 286 -16.53 -21.56 22.39
CA PRO A 286 -15.35 -22.30 21.99
C PRO A 286 -14.78 -21.88 20.64
N GLN A 287 -15.61 -21.70 19.60
CA GLN A 287 -15.15 -21.25 18.30
C GLN A 287 -14.62 -19.80 18.34
N ALA A 288 -15.28 -18.91 19.10
CA ALA A 288 -14.82 -17.54 19.29
C ALA A 288 -13.44 -17.49 19.96
N LEU A 289 -13.22 -18.30 21.00
CA LEU A 289 -11.95 -18.40 21.71
C LEU A 289 -10.85 -18.94 20.78
N ALA A 290 -11.11 -20.02 20.06
CA ALA A 290 -10.16 -20.60 19.12
C ALA A 290 -9.72 -19.58 18.03
N LEU A 291 -10.67 -18.77 17.53
CA LEU A 291 -10.36 -17.72 16.57
C LEU A 291 -9.51 -16.59 17.18
N ALA A 292 -9.80 -16.20 18.43
CA ALA A 292 -9.04 -15.17 19.14
C ALA A 292 -7.60 -15.63 19.47
N GLU A 293 -7.41 -16.90 19.78
CA GLU A 293 -6.12 -17.50 20.09
C GLU A 293 -5.17 -17.51 18.86
N LEU A 294 -5.71 -17.50 17.63
CA LEU A 294 -4.87 -17.40 16.41
C LEU A 294 -4.08 -16.09 16.36
N ALA A 295 -4.58 -15.04 17.02
CA ALA A 295 -3.91 -13.75 17.10
C ALA A 295 -3.02 -13.61 18.34
N ALA A 296 -3.02 -14.61 19.24
CA ALA A 296 -2.21 -14.61 20.46
C ALA A 296 -0.78 -15.11 20.13
N GLY A 297 0.22 -14.49 20.74
CA GLY A 297 1.60 -14.96 20.67
C GLY A 297 2.55 -14.01 19.92
N LYS A 298 3.84 -14.30 20.09
CA LYS A 298 4.90 -13.52 19.43
C LYS A 298 4.88 -13.76 17.92
N GLY A 299 4.85 -12.69 17.14
CA GLY A 299 4.83 -12.77 15.68
C GLY A 299 3.44 -12.80 15.06
N GLN A 300 2.34 -12.81 15.85
CA GLN A 300 0.96 -12.84 15.31
C GLN A 300 0.31 -11.45 15.15
N ALA A 301 1.09 -10.38 15.21
CA ALA A 301 0.57 -9.01 15.11
C ALA A 301 -0.16 -8.75 13.78
N GLU A 302 0.30 -9.35 12.69
CA GLU A 302 -0.35 -9.23 11.37
C GLU A 302 -1.65 -10.01 11.29
N THR A 303 -1.71 -11.20 11.89
CA THR A 303 -2.93 -12.02 11.99
C THR A 303 -4.00 -11.30 12.83
N PHE A 304 -3.59 -10.65 13.94
CA PHE A 304 -4.49 -9.80 14.73
C PHE A 304 -5.07 -8.66 13.88
N ASP A 305 -4.22 -7.91 13.18
CA ASP A 305 -4.64 -6.78 12.32
C ASP A 305 -5.55 -7.25 11.19
N LEU A 306 -5.27 -8.43 10.62
CA LEU A 306 -6.13 -9.03 9.60
C LEU A 306 -7.50 -9.41 10.18
N LEU A 307 -7.56 -10.09 11.32
CA LEU A 307 -8.83 -10.47 11.96
C LEU A 307 -9.68 -9.24 12.32
N VAL A 308 -9.08 -8.19 12.87
CA VAL A 308 -9.78 -6.92 13.12
C VAL A 308 -10.33 -6.35 11.81
N THR A 309 -9.54 -6.36 10.73
CA THR A 309 -9.96 -5.88 9.41
C THR A 309 -11.12 -6.70 8.86
N LEU A 310 -11.06 -8.04 8.98
CA LEU A 310 -12.11 -8.95 8.49
C LEU A 310 -13.42 -8.81 9.29
N ILE A 311 -13.34 -8.61 10.61
CA ILE A 311 -14.51 -8.32 11.45
C ILE A 311 -15.15 -6.99 11.01
N ASP A 312 -14.36 -5.93 10.87
CA ASP A 312 -14.84 -4.63 10.40
C ASP A 312 -15.49 -4.74 9.01
N LEU A 313 -14.88 -5.51 8.12
CA LEU A 313 -15.40 -5.74 6.78
C LEU A 313 -16.75 -6.47 6.81
N LEU A 314 -16.88 -7.53 7.62
CA LEU A 314 -18.15 -8.27 7.76
C LEU A 314 -19.25 -7.39 8.36
N LEU A 315 -18.93 -6.56 9.36
CA LEU A 315 -19.88 -5.58 9.93
C LEU A 315 -20.28 -4.51 8.90
N ALA A 316 -19.33 -4.03 8.08
CA ALA A 316 -19.64 -3.10 7.00
C ALA A 316 -20.53 -3.73 5.91
N ARG A 317 -20.33 -5.02 5.62
CA ARG A 317 -21.17 -5.78 4.69
C ARG A 317 -22.59 -5.99 5.25
N LEU A 318 -22.74 -6.27 6.55
CA LEU A 318 -24.03 -6.29 7.23
C LEU A 318 -24.72 -4.92 7.15
N ALA A 319 -23.99 -3.84 7.45
CA ALA A 319 -24.55 -2.49 7.37
C ALA A 319 -24.99 -2.13 5.94
N ARG A 320 -24.18 -2.45 4.92
CA ARG A 320 -24.52 -2.21 3.53
C ARG A 320 -25.73 -3.01 3.08
N HIS A 321 -25.79 -4.31 3.43
CA HIS A 321 -26.89 -5.18 3.05
C HIS A 321 -28.24 -4.65 3.53
N GLY A 322 -28.37 -4.29 4.80
CA GLY A 322 -29.63 -3.78 5.34
C GLY A 322 -29.98 -2.34 4.96
N ALA A 323 -28.97 -1.56 4.46
CA ALA A 323 -29.19 -0.18 4.02
C ALA A 323 -29.53 -0.06 2.53
N THR A 324 -29.13 -1.06 1.71
CA THR A 324 -29.32 -1.04 0.26
C THR A 324 -30.12 -2.25 -0.20
N SER A 325 -30.93 -2.08 -1.26
CA SER A 325 -31.66 -3.19 -1.86
C SER A 325 -30.82 -4.03 -2.82
N HIS A 326 -29.51 -3.73 -2.92
CA HIS A 326 -28.62 -4.43 -3.85
C HIS A 326 -27.98 -5.64 -3.18
N PRO A 327 -27.96 -6.81 -3.85
CA PRO A 327 -27.27 -7.97 -3.32
C PRO A 327 -25.77 -7.69 -3.17
N VAL A 328 -25.20 -8.07 -2.03
CA VAL A 328 -23.76 -8.04 -1.80
C VAL A 328 -23.19 -9.35 -2.32
N PRO A 329 -22.18 -9.35 -3.23
CA PRO A 329 -21.57 -10.57 -3.71
C PRO A 329 -21.04 -11.43 -2.55
N GLU A 330 -21.28 -12.73 -2.58
CA GLU A 330 -20.77 -13.64 -1.54
C GLU A 330 -19.25 -13.77 -1.61
N ALA A 331 -18.62 -13.67 -0.46
CA ALA A 331 -17.18 -13.89 -0.32
C ALA A 331 -16.87 -15.13 0.56
N ALA A 332 -17.90 -15.75 1.15
CA ALA A 332 -17.80 -17.01 1.86
C ALA A 332 -19.12 -17.78 1.74
N PRO A 333 -19.10 -19.12 1.84
CA PRO A 333 -20.31 -19.94 1.79
C PRO A 333 -21.35 -19.52 2.82
N HIS A 334 -22.62 -19.38 2.41
CA HIS A 334 -23.77 -19.00 3.24
C HIS A 334 -23.74 -17.56 3.77
N GLU A 335 -22.87 -16.70 3.28
CA GLU A 335 -22.79 -15.31 3.72
C GLU A 335 -24.06 -14.52 3.39
N ALA A 336 -24.65 -14.67 2.20
CA ALA A 336 -25.87 -13.96 1.83
C ALA A 336 -27.05 -14.26 2.77
N ALA A 337 -27.19 -15.53 3.18
CA ALA A 337 -28.20 -15.93 4.15
C ALA A 337 -27.94 -15.30 5.54
N LEU A 338 -26.67 -15.26 5.96
CA LEU A 338 -26.23 -14.59 7.18
C LEU A 338 -26.58 -13.10 7.17
N LEU A 339 -26.20 -12.39 6.10
CA LEU A 339 -26.43 -10.95 5.94
C LEU A 339 -27.94 -10.63 5.99
N SER A 340 -28.75 -11.41 5.29
CA SER A 340 -30.22 -11.23 5.28
C SER A 340 -30.85 -11.46 6.63
N ARG A 341 -30.36 -12.45 7.38
CA ARG A 341 -30.85 -12.77 8.74
C ARG A 341 -30.49 -11.72 9.78
N LEU A 342 -29.23 -11.26 9.78
CA LEU A 342 -28.73 -10.34 10.82
C LEU A 342 -28.98 -8.86 10.50
N SER A 343 -29.22 -8.52 9.23
CA SER A 343 -29.45 -7.14 8.80
C SER A 343 -30.63 -7.02 7.83
N PRO A 344 -31.86 -7.38 8.28
CA PRO A 344 -33.05 -7.43 7.40
C PRO A 344 -33.62 -6.05 7.03
N HIS A 345 -33.23 -4.99 7.72
CA HIS A 345 -33.80 -3.64 7.53
C HIS A 345 -32.82 -2.52 7.94
N PRO A 346 -33.08 -1.24 7.52
CA PRO A 346 -32.16 -0.12 7.75
C PRO A 346 -31.84 0.19 9.23
N ALA A 347 -32.71 -0.15 10.16
CA ALA A 347 -32.41 0.05 11.59
C ALA A 347 -31.33 -0.92 12.10
N ALA A 348 -31.36 -2.18 11.65
CA ALA A 348 -30.31 -3.16 11.91
C ALA A 348 -28.99 -2.72 11.24
N ALA A 349 -29.04 -2.25 9.99
CA ALA A 349 -27.90 -1.73 9.28
C ALA A 349 -27.18 -0.60 10.05
N ARG A 350 -27.93 0.35 10.61
CA ARG A 350 -27.36 1.43 11.44
C ARG A 350 -26.66 0.90 12.68
N ALA A 351 -27.28 -0.05 13.38
CA ALA A 351 -26.67 -0.64 14.58
C ALA A 351 -25.33 -1.33 14.25
N TRP A 352 -25.25 -2.06 13.12
CA TRP A 352 -23.99 -2.67 12.66
C TRP A 352 -22.95 -1.64 12.27
N ALA A 353 -23.33 -0.53 11.62
CA ALA A 353 -22.41 0.56 11.26
C ALA A 353 -21.84 1.25 12.51
N ASP A 354 -22.69 1.57 13.50
CA ASP A 354 -22.28 2.20 14.76
C ASP A 354 -21.33 1.28 15.54
N LEU A 355 -21.64 -0.03 15.56
CA LEU A 355 -20.78 -1.02 16.19
C LEU A 355 -19.41 -1.09 15.51
N ALA A 356 -19.35 -1.19 14.18
CA ALA A 356 -18.09 -1.23 13.40
C ALA A 356 -17.20 -0.03 13.75
N GLN A 357 -17.76 1.18 13.75
CA GLN A 357 -17.01 2.39 14.09
C GLN A 357 -16.43 2.34 15.51
N SER A 358 -17.20 1.88 16.47
CA SER A 358 -16.78 1.82 17.88
C SER A 358 -15.71 0.73 18.12
N LEU A 359 -15.85 -0.44 17.51
CA LEU A 359 -14.94 -1.58 17.68
C LEU A 359 -13.57 -1.31 17.07
N SER A 360 -13.50 -0.80 15.85
CA SER A 360 -12.25 -0.43 15.20
C SER A 360 -11.42 0.58 16.00
N ALA A 361 -12.09 1.61 16.54
CA ALA A 361 -11.43 2.61 17.38
C ALA A 361 -10.89 2.01 18.68
N ARG A 362 -11.66 1.07 19.27
CA ARG A 362 -11.30 0.38 20.52
C ARG A 362 -10.13 -0.57 20.34
N ALA A 363 -10.15 -1.40 19.27
CA ALA A 363 -9.08 -2.34 18.97
C ALA A 363 -7.74 -1.62 18.73
N ARG A 364 -7.74 -0.54 17.94
CA ARG A 364 -6.54 0.27 17.68
C ARG A 364 -5.97 0.90 18.96
N ARG A 365 -6.83 1.42 19.82
CA ARG A 365 -6.39 1.97 21.12
C ARG A 365 -5.83 0.89 22.04
N GLY A 366 -6.47 -0.27 22.12
CA GLY A 366 -6.01 -1.40 22.93
C GLY A 366 -4.62 -1.89 22.46
N LYS A 367 -4.43 -2.02 21.14
CA LYS A 367 -3.13 -2.38 20.58
C LYS A 367 -2.05 -1.34 20.89
N ALA A 368 -2.36 -0.04 20.81
CA ALA A 368 -1.43 1.04 21.11
C ALA A 368 -0.93 1.06 22.55
N VAL A 369 -1.69 0.51 23.49
CA VAL A 369 -1.32 0.36 24.91
C VAL A 369 -0.92 -1.07 25.29
N ASN A 370 -0.61 -1.92 24.28
CA ASN A 370 -0.15 -3.30 24.44
C ASN A 370 -1.08 -4.21 25.25
N LEU A 371 -2.40 -4.05 25.09
CA LEU A 371 -3.35 -5.03 25.64
C LEU A 371 -3.23 -6.36 24.90
N ASP A 372 -3.61 -7.45 25.60
CA ASP A 372 -3.60 -8.80 25.04
C ASP A 372 -4.48 -8.89 23.77
N PRO A 373 -3.92 -9.30 22.61
CA PRO A 373 -4.65 -9.38 21.35
C PRO A 373 -5.86 -10.32 21.40
N ALA A 374 -5.74 -11.48 22.08
CA ALA A 374 -6.84 -12.41 22.19
C ALA A 374 -8.00 -11.83 23.01
N ALA A 375 -7.70 -11.16 24.12
CA ALA A 375 -8.71 -10.47 24.92
C ALA A 375 -9.41 -9.34 24.14
N LEU A 376 -8.67 -8.58 23.30
CA LEU A 376 -9.26 -7.56 22.46
C LEU A 376 -10.22 -8.15 21.42
N LEU A 377 -9.84 -9.25 20.75
CA LEU A 377 -10.70 -9.92 19.78
C LEU A 377 -11.93 -10.52 20.47
N MET A 378 -11.78 -11.14 21.63
CA MET A 378 -12.92 -11.65 22.40
C MET A 378 -13.87 -10.52 22.79
N ASP A 379 -13.38 -9.36 23.25
CA ASP A 379 -14.21 -8.20 23.55
C ASP A 379 -15.00 -7.74 22.31
N MET A 380 -14.36 -7.70 21.12
CA MET A 380 -15.05 -7.38 19.86
C MET A 380 -16.17 -8.37 19.55
N LEU A 381 -15.87 -9.67 19.61
CA LEU A 381 -16.84 -10.73 19.32
C LEU A 381 -18.03 -10.74 20.32
N LEU A 382 -17.76 -10.50 21.61
CA LEU A 382 -18.80 -10.38 22.62
C LEU A 382 -19.74 -9.19 22.37
N LYS A 383 -19.20 -8.05 21.94
CA LYS A 383 -20.01 -6.88 21.55
C LYS A 383 -20.87 -7.14 20.32
N VAL A 384 -20.37 -7.93 19.38
CA VAL A 384 -21.16 -8.39 18.23
C VAL A 384 -22.34 -9.25 18.70
N ASP A 385 -22.10 -10.21 19.62
CA ASP A 385 -23.16 -11.08 20.18
C ASP A 385 -24.22 -10.28 20.95
N GLU A 386 -23.82 -9.32 21.79
CA GLU A 386 -24.73 -8.41 22.51
C GLU A 386 -25.60 -7.60 21.53
N THR A 387 -25.00 -7.08 20.45
CA THR A 387 -25.71 -6.29 19.43
C THR A 387 -26.73 -7.17 18.69
N ALA A 388 -26.31 -8.38 18.28
CA ALA A 388 -27.21 -9.34 17.62
C ALA A 388 -28.37 -9.71 18.54
N GLY A 389 -28.13 -9.94 19.85
CA GLY A 389 -29.15 -10.21 20.83
C GLY A 389 -30.16 -9.07 21.01
N SER A 390 -29.68 -7.84 21.03
CA SER A 390 -30.53 -6.64 21.12
C SER A 390 -31.40 -6.42 19.90
N LEU A 391 -30.89 -6.76 18.70
CA LEU A 391 -31.63 -6.67 17.45
C LEU A 391 -32.70 -7.77 17.31
N ALA A 392 -32.41 -8.97 17.80
CA ALA A 392 -33.37 -10.08 17.80
C ALA A 392 -34.58 -9.89 18.73
N GLN A 393 -34.48 -8.97 19.70
CA GLN A 393 -35.57 -8.65 20.64
C GLN A 393 -36.49 -7.51 20.17
N ARG A 394 -36.12 -6.85 19.08
CA ARG A 394 -36.88 -5.75 18.47
C ARG A 394 -37.70 -6.23 17.28
#